data_683f3e2749b77001c056baea328fa302
#
_entry.id   683f3e2749b77001c056baea328fa302
#
_cell.length_a   1.000
_cell.length_b   1.000
_cell.length_c   1.000
_cell.angle_alpha   90.00
_cell.angle_beta   90.00
_cell.angle_gamma   90.00
#
_symmetry.space_group_name_H-M   'P 1'
#
loop_
_entity.id
_entity.type
_entity.pdbx_description
1 polymer ?
#
loop_
_entity_poly.entity_id
_entity_poly.type
_entity_poly.pdbx_seq_one_letter_code
_entity_poly.pdbx_strand_id
1 'polypeptide(L)'
;MTTILIIEDVEPLREEIMETLSYEGFDVLGAENGVVGLQIAKTYLPDLIICDILMPQLDGYGTLVALRQEPKTSMIPFVFLTAMIEKVDMRQAMQLGADDYLTKPFTSSELLGAIASRLQKYNSVREHYYDEIKAVGEEFEYLSRHDGLTKLPNRVLFYESLSQSVLRAKINSKSLALLFLDMDNFNIINNTLGNDIGDQLFKAIAERLKRYAGPCDMVARIQGDEFAIVISDITDMLSIKREAQTILNLLSHPYNLYGHEIFITSSIGITIFPDDHQEVDGLIKNAELAMYYAKAHDRNTYKFYSPALNVQSSEYMALANSLHRAIDRQELRVFYQPLVDLTSGKVIGAEALARWQHPELGLIMPSKFIPIAEQTGLILRLSELVLSLVCEQMQVWKELGINYGFIAVNLSSQHFRPDNNLIELISKVLQKNNIEPHNLELELTESIIMQNSEFTIKVLSQLQSMGIKVAIDDFGTGYSSLSYLKHFPVNTIKIDRCFIQDVLTDRHDAAIALAIIDLAHNLSLQVIAEGVETAEQIQFLKAHGCDQIQGYFFSPPLPTNEFEKMLIDGKCL
;
A
#
# COMPACT_ATOMS: atom_id res chain seq x y z
N MET A 1 0.83 42.48 -37.21
CA MET A 1 1.10 43.92 -37.46
C MET A 1 0.55 44.61 -36.23
N THR A 2 1.25 45.56 -35.63
CA THR A 2 0.81 46.22 -34.39
C THR A 2 -0.25 47.24 -34.72
N THR A 3 -1.42 47.15 -34.10
CA THR A 3 -2.56 48.04 -34.37
C THR A 3 -2.63 49.13 -33.31
N ILE A 4 -2.66 50.38 -33.72
CA ILE A 4 -2.71 51.57 -32.84
C ILE A 4 -4.02 52.32 -33.11
N LEU A 5 -4.77 52.62 -32.06
CA LEU A 5 -5.97 53.46 -32.14
C LEU A 5 -5.63 54.89 -31.75
N ILE A 6 -5.92 55.86 -32.64
CA ILE A 6 -5.79 57.31 -32.42
C ILE A 6 -7.18 57.91 -32.20
N ILE A 7 -7.38 58.55 -31.03
CA ILE A 7 -8.63 59.21 -30.68
C ILE A 7 -8.32 60.71 -30.55
N GLU A 8 -8.73 61.50 -31.53
CA GLU A 8 -8.42 62.95 -31.67
C GLU A 8 -9.57 63.59 -32.40
N ASP A 9 -10.11 64.67 -31.89
CA ASP A 9 -11.24 65.36 -32.50
C ASP A 9 -10.82 66.33 -33.66
N VAL A 10 -9.59 66.82 -33.62
CA VAL A 10 -9.04 67.69 -34.68
C VAL A 10 -8.59 66.85 -35.87
N GLU A 11 -9.42 66.77 -36.91
CA GLU A 11 -9.21 65.93 -38.09
C GLU A 11 -7.81 66.09 -38.74
N PRO A 12 -7.26 67.27 -39.02
CA PRO A 12 -5.92 67.39 -39.60
C PRO A 12 -4.82 66.82 -38.74
N LEU A 13 -4.90 66.96 -37.42
CA LEU A 13 -3.92 66.36 -36.48
C LEU A 13 -4.06 64.87 -36.41
N ARG A 14 -5.29 64.34 -36.39
CA ARG A 14 -5.57 62.88 -36.41
C ARG A 14 -4.96 62.26 -37.68
N GLU A 15 -5.20 62.89 -38.86
CA GLU A 15 -4.65 62.36 -40.11
C GLU A 15 -3.12 62.39 -40.13
N GLU A 16 -2.49 63.50 -39.68
CA GLU A 16 -1.04 63.60 -39.59
C GLU A 16 -0.41 62.55 -38.73
N ILE A 17 -1.01 62.22 -37.53
CA ILE A 17 -0.55 61.17 -36.67
C ILE A 17 -0.72 59.81 -37.36
N MET A 18 -1.88 59.60 -37.98
CA MET A 18 -2.17 58.31 -38.66
C MET A 18 -1.24 58.07 -39.85
N GLU A 19 -0.96 59.07 -40.65
CA GLU A 19 0.00 59.01 -41.78
C GLU A 19 1.42 58.69 -41.26
N THR A 20 1.85 59.39 -40.21
CA THR A 20 3.16 59.18 -39.60
C THR A 20 3.33 57.74 -39.13
N LEU A 21 2.35 57.19 -38.42
CA LEU A 21 2.42 55.85 -37.89
C LEU A 21 2.26 54.78 -38.98
N SER A 22 1.44 55.00 -39.98
CA SER A 22 1.31 54.17 -41.16
C SER A 22 2.61 54.04 -41.95
N TYR A 23 3.33 55.15 -42.09
CA TYR A 23 4.65 55.17 -42.74
C TYR A 23 5.70 54.33 -42.01
N GLU A 24 5.60 54.27 -40.68
CA GLU A 24 6.47 53.46 -39.84
C GLU A 24 6.00 51.99 -39.72
N GLY A 25 4.95 51.62 -40.46
CA GLY A 25 4.51 50.24 -40.60
C GLY A 25 3.51 49.75 -39.55
N PHE A 26 2.88 50.66 -38.81
CA PHE A 26 1.76 50.34 -37.92
C PHE A 26 0.44 50.24 -38.68
N ASP A 27 -0.47 49.40 -38.20
CA ASP A 27 -1.87 49.40 -38.62
C ASP A 27 -2.63 50.43 -37.76
N VAL A 28 -3.22 51.44 -38.36
CA VAL A 28 -3.72 52.60 -37.61
C VAL A 28 -5.23 52.77 -37.79
N LEU A 29 -5.93 52.87 -36.67
CA LEU A 29 -7.35 53.16 -36.60
C LEU A 29 -7.57 54.56 -36.06
N GLY A 30 -8.50 55.33 -36.65
CA GLY A 30 -8.81 56.71 -36.23
C GLY A 30 -10.22 56.80 -35.64
N ALA A 31 -10.37 57.58 -34.57
CA ALA A 31 -11.65 57.95 -33.98
C ALA A 31 -11.72 59.46 -33.72
N GLU A 32 -12.86 60.10 -34.00
CA GLU A 32 -13.09 61.56 -33.86
C GLU A 32 -13.53 61.96 -32.44
N ASN A 33 -13.80 61.02 -31.53
CA ASN A 33 -14.16 61.32 -30.16
C ASN A 33 -14.08 60.00 -29.32
N GLY A 34 -14.19 60.14 -28.00
CA GLY A 34 -14.09 58.98 -27.08
C GLY A 34 -15.18 57.94 -27.25
N VAL A 35 -16.38 58.29 -27.70
CA VAL A 35 -17.49 57.31 -27.90
C VAL A 35 -17.16 56.41 -29.07
N VAL A 36 -16.72 56.97 -30.20
CA VAL A 36 -16.28 56.20 -31.38
C VAL A 36 -15.04 55.38 -31.04
N GLY A 37 -14.09 55.99 -30.31
CA GLY A 37 -12.88 55.33 -29.85
C GLY A 37 -13.17 54.08 -29.01
N LEU A 38 -14.11 54.15 -28.07
CA LEU A 38 -14.55 53.01 -27.28
C LEU A 38 -15.14 51.88 -28.13
N GLN A 39 -15.94 52.21 -29.13
CA GLN A 39 -16.53 51.23 -30.04
C GLN A 39 -15.46 50.49 -30.85
N ILE A 40 -14.50 51.26 -31.39
CA ILE A 40 -13.37 50.71 -32.15
C ILE A 40 -12.49 49.85 -31.24
N ALA A 41 -12.12 50.34 -30.05
CA ALA A 41 -11.29 49.61 -29.11
C ALA A 41 -11.91 48.25 -28.70
N LYS A 42 -13.23 48.21 -28.46
CA LYS A 42 -13.96 46.94 -28.14
C LYS A 42 -14.03 45.98 -29.32
N THR A 43 -14.09 46.50 -30.54
CA THR A 43 -14.25 45.68 -31.75
C THR A 43 -12.93 45.12 -32.25
N TYR A 44 -11.89 45.95 -32.30
CA TYR A 44 -10.61 45.63 -32.94
C TYR A 44 -9.49 45.31 -31.96
N LEU A 45 -9.66 45.62 -30.66
CA LEU A 45 -8.69 45.33 -29.58
C LEU A 45 -7.26 45.79 -29.97
N PRO A 46 -7.02 47.11 -30.17
CA PRO A 46 -5.73 47.59 -30.58
C PRO A 46 -4.63 47.30 -29.56
N ASP A 47 -3.37 47.24 -30.02
CA ASP A 47 -2.20 46.98 -29.15
C ASP A 47 -1.82 48.21 -28.31
N LEU A 48 -2.25 49.44 -28.73
CA LEU A 48 -2.02 50.68 -28.00
C LEU A 48 -3.08 51.71 -28.40
N ILE A 49 -3.49 52.55 -27.46
CA ILE A 49 -4.42 53.66 -27.69
C ILE A 49 -3.72 54.97 -27.37
N ILE A 50 -3.82 55.93 -28.29
CA ILE A 50 -3.38 57.32 -28.11
C ILE A 50 -4.62 58.18 -28.15
N CYS A 51 -4.87 58.98 -27.12
CA CYS A 51 -6.12 59.70 -26.98
C CYS A 51 -5.90 61.15 -26.53
N ASP A 52 -6.52 62.09 -27.20
CA ASP A 52 -6.58 63.50 -26.71
C ASP A 52 -7.42 63.56 -25.42
N ILE A 53 -7.05 64.47 -24.53
CA ILE A 53 -7.78 64.67 -23.26
C ILE A 53 -9.08 65.46 -23.53
N LEU A 54 -9.02 66.53 -24.33
CA LEU A 54 -10.14 67.42 -24.51
C LEU A 54 -10.87 67.16 -25.83
N MET A 55 -11.94 66.44 -25.77
CA MET A 55 -12.75 66.03 -26.92
C MET A 55 -14.25 66.19 -26.62
N PRO A 56 -15.08 66.47 -27.66
CA PRO A 56 -16.54 66.49 -27.51
C PRO A 56 -17.15 65.12 -27.21
N GLN A 57 -18.36 65.12 -26.65
CA GLN A 57 -19.18 63.91 -26.29
C GLN A 57 -18.60 63.08 -25.12
N LEU A 58 -17.41 62.52 -25.26
CA LEU A 58 -16.69 61.82 -24.23
C LEU A 58 -15.22 62.26 -24.29
N ASP A 59 -14.73 62.78 -23.19
CA ASP A 59 -13.34 63.23 -23.07
C ASP A 59 -12.37 62.06 -22.91
N GLY A 60 -11.07 62.30 -22.93
CA GLY A 60 -10.05 61.27 -22.81
C GLY A 60 -10.08 60.56 -21.47
N TYR A 61 -10.39 61.27 -20.37
CA TYR A 61 -10.49 60.65 -19.03
C TYR A 61 -11.67 59.72 -18.94
N GLY A 62 -12.84 60.12 -19.43
CA GLY A 62 -14.03 59.27 -19.50
C GLY A 62 -13.80 58.02 -20.36
N THR A 63 -13.07 58.21 -21.48
CA THR A 63 -12.68 57.12 -22.38
C THR A 63 -11.79 56.09 -21.67
N LEU A 64 -10.75 56.53 -20.95
CA LEU A 64 -9.86 55.67 -20.19
C LEU A 64 -10.61 54.89 -19.09
N VAL A 65 -11.45 55.58 -18.31
CA VAL A 65 -12.25 54.92 -17.23
C VAL A 65 -13.15 53.83 -17.82
N ALA A 66 -13.82 54.09 -18.93
CA ALA A 66 -14.68 53.14 -19.59
C ALA A 66 -13.90 51.93 -20.15
N LEU A 67 -12.70 52.14 -20.69
CA LEU A 67 -11.82 51.04 -21.15
C LEU A 67 -11.29 50.20 -20.01
N ARG A 68 -10.94 50.78 -18.85
CA ARG A 68 -10.42 50.06 -17.67
C ARG A 68 -11.51 49.23 -16.97
N GLN A 69 -12.79 49.57 -17.15
CA GLN A 69 -13.91 48.80 -16.62
C GLN A 69 -14.23 47.54 -17.45
N GLU A 70 -13.78 47.47 -18.68
CA GLU A 70 -14.06 46.36 -19.58
C GLU A 70 -12.89 45.36 -19.60
N PRO A 71 -13.06 44.09 -19.22
CA PRO A 71 -11.97 43.12 -19.11
C PRO A 71 -11.11 42.97 -20.37
N LYS A 72 -11.71 43.06 -21.55
CA LYS A 72 -11.00 42.90 -22.83
C LYS A 72 -10.10 44.10 -23.21
N THR A 73 -10.42 45.29 -22.74
CA THR A 73 -9.69 46.51 -23.06
C THR A 73 -8.91 47.07 -21.87
N SER A 74 -9.13 46.56 -20.67
CA SER A 74 -8.57 47.08 -19.43
C SER A 74 -7.05 47.12 -19.38
N MET A 75 -6.38 46.22 -20.10
CA MET A 75 -4.92 46.09 -20.12
C MET A 75 -4.26 46.74 -21.34
N ILE A 76 -5.04 47.31 -22.28
CA ILE A 76 -4.46 47.98 -23.47
C ILE A 76 -3.70 49.22 -23.02
N PRO A 77 -2.42 49.38 -23.41
CA PRO A 77 -1.64 50.58 -23.09
C PRO A 77 -2.31 51.84 -23.62
N PHE A 78 -2.37 52.86 -22.77
CA PHE A 78 -3.10 54.11 -23.07
C PHE A 78 -2.21 55.32 -22.83
N VAL A 79 -2.03 56.14 -23.88
CA VAL A 79 -1.20 57.33 -23.88
C VAL A 79 -2.10 58.55 -24.13
N PHE A 80 -2.02 59.54 -23.26
CA PHE A 80 -2.73 60.80 -23.47
C PHE A 80 -1.96 61.78 -24.38
N LEU A 81 -2.70 62.50 -25.22
CA LEU A 81 -2.22 63.72 -25.85
C LEU A 81 -2.74 64.92 -25.06
N THR A 82 -1.87 65.86 -24.67
CA THR A 82 -2.24 67.02 -23.85
C THR A 82 -1.64 68.31 -24.34
N ALA A 83 -2.42 69.42 -24.35
CA ALA A 83 -1.98 70.73 -24.78
C ALA A 83 -1.28 71.53 -23.66
N MET A 84 -1.35 71.16 -22.39
CA MET A 84 -0.84 71.97 -21.28
C MET A 84 -0.24 71.11 -20.14
N ILE A 85 0.84 71.60 -19.52
CA ILE A 85 1.57 71.00 -18.44
C ILE A 85 1.10 71.64 -17.12
N GLU A 86 -0.12 71.39 -16.67
CA GLU A 86 -0.43 71.57 -15.26
C GLU A 86 -0.15 70.28 -14.48
N LYS A 87 0.67 70.36 -13.40
CA LYS A 87 1.05 69.24 -12.57
C LYS A 87 -0.14 68.49 -11.99
N VAL A 88 -1.31 69.07 -11.95
CA VAL A 88 -2.57 68.50 -11.43
C VAL A 88 -3.16 67.54 -12.45
N ASP A 89 -3.21 67.91 -13.73
CA ASP A 89 -3.80 67.06 -14.79
C ASP A 89 -2.99 65.76 -15.02
N MET A 90 -1.65 65.91 -14.97
CA MET A 90 -0.75 64.72 -15.06
C MET A 90 -0.94 63.73 -13.93
N ARG A 91 -1.14 64.19 -12.68
CA ARG A 91 -1.42 63.27 -11.56
C ARG A 91 -2.77 62.59 -11.71
N GLN A 92 -3.76 63.27 -12.19
CA GLN A 92 -5.10 62.73 -12.43
C GLN A 92 -5.07 61.66 -13.53
N ALA A 93 -4.40 61.91 -14.65
CA ALA A 93 -4.21 60.94 -15.73
C ALA A 93 -3.57 59.62 -15.22
N MET A 94 -2.48 59.73 -14.47
CA MET A 94 -1.77 58.55 -13.91
C MET A 94 -2.58 57.84 -12.82
N GLN A 95 -3.35 58.56 -11.99
CA GLN A 95 -4.25 57.97 -11.00
C GLN A 95 -5.40 57.17 -11.62
N LEU A 96 -5.86 57.58 -12.80
CA LEU A 96 -6.90 56.88 -13.57
C LEU A 96 -6.37 55.67 -14.35
N GLY A 97 -5.04 55.43 -14.33
CA GLY A 97 -4.43 54.25 -14.94
C GLY A 97 -3.95 54.50 -16.39
N ALA A 98 -3.62 55.73 -16.77
CA ALA A 98 -2.89 55.99 -18.01
C ALA A 98 -1.46 55.47 -17.91
N ASP A 99 -0.92 54.98 -19.00
CA ASP A 99 0.45 54.43 -19.03
C ASP A 99 1.48 55.52 -19.34
N ASP A 100 1.08 56.58 -20.09
CA ASP A 100 1.92 57.72 -20.45
C ASP A 100 1.11 58.93 -20.90
N TYR A 101 1.81 60.01 -21.16
CA TYR A 101 1.26 61.21 -21.81
C TYR A 101 2.29 61.84 -22.77
N LEU A 102 1.83 62.50 -23.79
CA LEU A 102 2.62 63.26 -24.78
C LEU A 102 2.09 64.67 -24.90
N THR A 103 2.95 65.70 -24.75
CA THR A 103 2.54 67.08 -24.76
C THR A 103 2.57 67.65 -26.17
N LYS A 104 1.48 68.37 -26.60
CA LYS A 104 1.37 69.07 -27.88
C LYS A 104 2.05 70.43 -27.76
N PRO A 105 2.86 70.92 -28.77
CA PRO A 105 3.24 70.14 -29.96
C PRO A 105 4.35 69.15 -29.68
N PHE A 106 4.29 68.01 -30.34
CA PHE A 106 5.28 66.93 -30.24
C PHE A 106 5.91 66.62 -31.60
N THR A 107 7.09 66.06 -31.59
CA THR A 107 7.77 65.61 -32.81
C THR A 107 7.42 64.11 -33.07
N SER A 108 7.56 63.70 -34.34
CA SER A 108 7.38 62.29 -34.71
C SER A 108 8.30 61.35 -33.88
N SER A 109 9.52 61.78 -33.53
CA SER A 109 10.45 61.05 -32.71
C SER A 109 9.95 60.84 -31.28
N GLU A 110 9.31 61.84 -30.66
CA GLU A 110 8.73 61.73 -29.31
C GLU A 110 7.51 60.84 -29.32
N LEU A 111 6.65 60.92 -30.33
CA LEU A 111 5.51 60.01 -30.51
C LEU A 111 5.94 58.57 -30.64
N LEU A 112 6.89 58.27 -31.53
CA LEU A 112 7.41 56.94 -31.77
C LEU A 112 8.13 56.39 -30.51
N GLY A 113 8.87 57.23 -29.79
CA GLY A 113 9.54 56.88 -28.56
C GLY A 113 8.56 56.45 -27.44
N ALA A 114 7.47 57.24 -27.29
CA ALA A 114 6.40 56.91 -26.33
C ALA A 114 5.72 55.57 -26.69
N ILE A 115 5.37 55.35 -27.95
CA ILE A 115 4.77 54.12 -28.46
C ILE A 115 5.69 52.93 -28.22
N ALA A 116 6.96 53.02 -28.65
CA ALA A 116 7.92 51.93 -28.53
C ALA A 116 8.13 51.51 -27.07
N SER A 117 8.32 52.49 -26.17
CA SER A 117 8.51 52.27 -24.75
C SER A 117 7.32 51.52 -24.10
N ARG A 118 6.09 51.92 -24.47
CA ARG A 118 4.87 51.31 -23.88
C ARG A 118 4.58 49.94 -24.45
N LEU A 119 4.73 49.76 -25.76
CA LEU A 119 4.58 48.46 -26.40
C LEU A 119 5.63 47.44 -25.88
N GLN A 120 6.90 47.87 -25.72
CA GLN A 120 7.94 47.01 -25.18
C GLN A 120 7.63 46.56 -23.75
N LYS A 121 7.22 47.50 -22.88
CA LYS A 121 6.84 47.19 -21.51
C LYS A 121 5.64 46.22 -21.46
N TYR A 122 4.63 46.47 -22.25
CA TYR A 122 3.44 45.63 -22.32
C TYR A 122 3.76 44.24 -22.83
N ASN A 123 4.55 44.12 -23.88
CA ASN A 123 4.95 42.84 -24.44
C ASN A 123 5.80 42.01 -23.46
N SER A 124 6.76 42.64 -22.77
CA SER A 124 7.59 41.92 -21.79
C SER A 124 6.78 41.37 -20.63
N VAL A 125 5.78 42.11 -20.14
CA VAL A 125 4.87 41.62 -19.08
C VAL A 125 4.01 40.45 -19.60
N ARG A 126 3.47 40.60 -20.83
CA ARG A 126 2.64 39.55 -21.45
C ARG A 126 3.41 38.27 -21.72
N GLU A 127 4.64 38.36 -22.21
CA GLU A 127 5.53 37.18 -22.42
C GLU A 127 5.82 36.48 -21.11
N HIS A 128 6.12 37.23 -20.05
CA HIS A 128 6.39 36.64 -18.74
C HIS A 128 5.18 35.84 -18.20
N TYR A 129 3.99 36.38 -18.25
CA TYR A 129 2.77 35.66 -17.84
C TYR A 129 2.45 34.47 -18.75
N TYR A 130 2.75 34.57 -20.04
CA TYR A 130 2.54 33.45 -20.96
C TYR A 130 3.47 32.27 -20.64
N ASP A 131 4.73 32.57 -20.34
CA ASP A 131 5.72 31.57 -19.96
C ASP A 131 5.37 30.90 -18.60
N GLU A 132 4.91 31.71 -17.64
CA GLU A 132 4.42 31.15 -16.35
C GLU A 132 3.20 30.24 -16.55
N ILE A 133 2.20 30.66 -17.31
CA ILE A 133 1.01 29.82 -17.57
C ILE A 133 1.40 28.54 -18.30
N LYS A 134 2.33 28.63 -19.25
CA LYS A 134 2.84 27.46 -19.97
C LYS A 134 3.57 26.49 -19.05
N ALA A 135 4.46 27.01 -18.20
CA ALA A 135 5.20 26.20 -17.23
C ALA A 135 4.25 25.49 -16.23
N VAL A 136 3.25 26.22 -15.71
CA VAL A 136 2.21 25.64 -14.83
C VAL A 136 1.39 24.57 -15.58
N GLY A 137 1.09 24.80 -16.86
CA GLY A 137 0.39 23.82 -17.69
C GLY A 137 1.19 22.53 -17.90
N GLU A 138 2.48 22.67 -18.20
CA GLU A 138 3.40 21.53 -18.38
C GLU A 138 3.59 20.76 -17.06
N GLU A 139 3.73 21.45 -15.93
CA GLU A 139 3.81 20.83 -14.61
C GLU A 139 2.50 20.10 -14.23
N PHE A 140 1.36 20.72 -14.51
CA PHE A 140 0.06 20.08 -14.28
C PHE A 140 -0.12 18.83 -15.14
N GLU A 141 0.26 18.85 -16.41
CA GLU A 141 0.22 17.69 -17.30
C GLU A 141 1.14 16.57 -16.78
N TYR A 142 2.35 16.92 -16.33
CA TYR A 142 3.26 15.96 -15.73
C TYR A 142 2.68 15.32 -14.46
N LEU A 143 2.16 16.13 -13.52
CA LEU A 143 1.59 15.66 -12.27
C LEU A 143 0.30 14.83 -12.48
N SER A 144 -0.45 15.09 -13.53
CA SER A 144 -1.64 14.30 -13.87
C SER A 144 -1.32 12.87 -14.30
N ARG A 145 -0.08 12.61 -14.74
CA ARG A 145 0.38 11.34 -15.30
C ARG A 145 1.44 10.63 -14.46
N HIS A 146 2.01 11.29 -13.45
CA HIS A 146 3.06 10.73 -12.59
C HIS A 146 2.65 10.77 -11.12
N ASP A 147 3.16 9.80 -10.36
CA ASP A 147 3.01 9.78 -8.90
C ASP A 147 3.81 10.92 -8.25
N GLY A 148 3.15 11.72 -7.45
CA GLY A 148 3.76 12.91 -6.84
C GLY A 148 4.96 12.62 -5.95
N LEU A 149 5.00 11.45 -5.32
CA LEU A 149 6.05 11.05 -4.39
C LEU A 149 7.26 10.41 -5.09
N THR A 150 7.01 9.40 -5.93
CA THR A 150 8.06 8.56 -6.54
C THR A 150 8.47 9.02 -7.94
N LYS A 151 7.68 9.89 -8.55
CA LYS A 151 7.87 10.37 -9.93
C LYS A 151 7.82 9.24 -10.98
N LEU A 152 7.33 8.06 -10.60
CA LEU A 152 6.99 7.00 -11.54
C LEU A 152 5.68 7.34 -12.27
N PRO A 153 5.41 6.75 -13.43
CA PRO A 153 4.08 6.71 -14.02
C PRO A 153 3.01 6.37 -12.97
N ASN A 154 1.93 7.12 -12.96
CA ASN A 154 0.78 6.82 -12.12
C ASN A 154 -0.19 5.84 -12.82
N ARG A 155 -1.31 5.53 -12.19
CA ARG A 155 -2.33 4.63 -12.73
C ARG A 155 -2.84 5.04 -14.11
N VAL A 156 -2.95 6.36 -14.38
CA VAL A 156 -3.45 6.86 -15.68
C VAL A 156 -2.44 6.56 -16.79
N LEU A 157 -1.19 6.99 -16.60
CA LEU A 157 -0.14 6.77 -17.60
C LEU A 157 0.18 5.28 -17.75
N PHE A 158 0.11 4.50 -16.66
CA PHE A 158 0.24 3.05 -16.71
C PHE A 158 -0.81 2.41 -17.61
N TYR A 159 -2.09 2.74 -17.44
CA TYR A 159 -3.18 2.18 -18.24
C TYR A 159 -3.02 2.51 -19.74
N GLU A 160 -2.71 3.77 -20.05
CA GLU A 160 -2.44 4.21 -21.43
C GLU A 160 -1.28 3.44 -22.07
N SER A 161 -0.17 3.31 -21.34
CA SER A 161 1.04 2.64 -21.83
C SER A 161 0.86 1.12 -21.97
N LEU A 162 0.18 0.48 -21.01
CA LEU A 162 -0.17 -0.93 -21.10
C LEU A 162 -1.07 -1.19 -22.32
N SER A 163 -2.06 -0.33 -22.55
CA SER A 163 -2.94 -0.42 -23.73
C SER A 163 -2.17 -0.34 -25.04
N GLN A 164 -1.19 0.56 -25.11
CA GLN A 164 -0.30 0.67 -26.28
C GLN A 164 0.60 -0.56 -26.42
N SER A 165 1.13 -1.10 -25.32
CA SER A 165 1.99 -2.28 -25.33
C SER A 165 1.22 -3.53 -25.76
N VAL A 166 -0.01 -3.72 -25.29
CA VAL A 166 -0.93 -4.78 -25.72
C VAL A 166 -1.23 -4.67 -27.21
N LEU A 167 -1.50 -3.45 -27.71
CA LEU A 167 -1.76 -3.24 -29.13
C LEU A 167 -0.53 -3.58 -30.00
N ARG A 168 0.67 -3.16 -29.58
CA ARG A 168 1.94 -3.48 -30.25
C ARG A 168 2.20 -4.98 -30.25
N ALA A 169 2.01 -5.64 -29.11
CA ALA A 169 2.17 -7.09 -28.98
C ALA A 169 1.20 -7.85 -29.90
N LYS A 170 -0.05 -7.41 -29.99
CA LYS A 170 -1.06 -7.98 -30.88
C LYS A 170 -0.68 -7.86 -32.37
N ILE A 171 -0.19 -6.67 -32.79
CA ILE A 171 0.23 -6.45 -34.19
C ILE A 171 1.46 -7.30 -34.54
N ASN A 172 2.41 -7.41 -33.60
CA ASN A 172 3.66 -8.13 -33.85
C ASN A 172 3.60 -9.63 -33.51
N SER A 173 2.43 -10.14 -33.07
CA SER A 173 2.25 -11.54 -32.61
C SER A 173 3.26 -11.90 -31.49
N LYS A 174 3.51 -10.99 -30.56
CA LYS A 174 4.40 -11.15 -29.42
C LYS A 174 3.61 -11.23 -28.13
N SER A 175 4.24 -11.78 -27.09
CA SER A 175 3.68 -11.83 -25.75
C SER A 175 4.29 -10.75 -24.85
N LEU A 176 3.52 -10.31 -23.86
CA LEU A 176 3.99 -9.44 -22.77
C LEU A 176 3.55 -10.00 -21.41
N ALA A 177 4.31 -9.71 -20.35
CA ALA A 177 3.87 -9.98 -18.99
C ALA A 177 3.55 -8.67 -18.27
N LEU A 178 2.49 -8.73 -17.50
CA LEU A 178 2.16 -7.73 -16.49
C LEU A 178 2.41 -8.33 -15.11
N LEU A 179 3.28 -7.67 -14.35
CA LEU A 179 3.57 -7.99 -12.97
C LEU A 179 2.93 -6.92 -12.08
N PHE A 180 2.06 -7.34 -11.17
CA PHE A 180 1.51 -6.49 -10.12
C PHE A 180 2.20 -6.83 -8.80
N LEU A 181 2.71 -5.83 -8.10
CA LEU A 181 3.51 -5.97 -6.89
C LEU A 181 2.84 -5.23 -5.73
N ASP A 182 2.84 -5.84 -4.55
CA ASP A 182 2.41 -5.21 -3.30
C ASP A 182 3.52 -5.41 -2.25
N MET A 183 3.82 -4.36 -1.47
CA MET A 183 4.85 -4.42 -0.44
C MET A 183 4.28 -5.05 0.84
N ASP A 184 4.88 -6.18 1.24
CA ASP A 184 4.40 -6.94 2.38
C ASP A 184 4.57 -6.17 3.70
N ASN A 185 3.51 -6.08 4.49
CA ASN A 185 3.54 -5.48 5.83
C ASN A 185 4.00 -4.01 5.90
N PHE A 186 3.89 -3.24 4.82
CA PHE A 186 4.33 -1.84 4.78
C PHE A 186 3.68 -0.98 5.89
N ASN A 187 2.44 -1.26 6.26
CA ASN A 187 1.74 -0.57 7.34
C ASN A 187 2.47 -0.67 8.69
N ILE A 188 3.18 -1.79 8.95
CA ILE A 188 3.96 -1.95 10.18
C ILE A 188 5.11 -0.95 10.22
N ILE A 189 5.77 -0.73 9.08
CA ILE A 189 6.88 0.23 8.96
C ILE A 189 6.37 1.66 9.24
N ASN A 190 5.26 2.05 8.62
CA ASN A 190 4.65 3.37 8.86
C ASN A 190 4.24 3.57 10.32
N ASN A 191 3.62 2.56 10.93
CA ASN A 191 3.18 2.64 12.32
C ASN A 191 4.34 2.67 13.31
N THR A 192 5.47 2.06 12.98
CA THR A 192 6.63 1.94 13.87
C THR A 192 7.63 3.08 13.70
N LEU A 193 7.92 3.46 12.46
CA LEU A 193 8.99 4.41 12.11
C LEU A 193 8.46 5.77 11.60
N GLY A 194 7.15 5.88 11.38
CA GLY A 194 6.50 7.10 10.90
C GLY A 194 6.40 7.18 9.37
N ASN A 195 5.45 8.01 8.90
CA ASN A 195 5.14 8.16 7.47
C ASN A 195 6.31 8.75 6.66
N ASP A 196 7.15 9.60 7.26
CA ASP A 196 8.29 10.21 6.56
C ASP A 196 9.31 9.14 6.12
N ILE A 197 9.55 8.13 6.96
CA ILE A 197 10.42 7.00 6.61
C ILE A 197 9.77 6.12 5.56
N GLY A 198 8.45 5.90 5.66
CA GLY A 198 7.70 5.16 4.63
C GLY A 198 7.75 5.84 3.27
N ASP A 199 7.63 7.16 3.21
CA ASP A 199 7.77 7.93 1.98
C ASP A 199 9.16 7.80 1.35
N GLN A 200 10.22 7.84 2.17
CA GLN A 200 11.59 7.61 1.68
C GLN A 200 11.80 6.16 1.21
N LEU A 201 11.16 5.21 1.88
CA LEU A 201 11.20 3.80 1.45
C LEU A 201 10.54 3.62 0.07
N PHE A 202 9.37 4.24 -0.17
CA PHE A 202 8.76 4.23 -1.49
C PHE A 202 9.65 4.83 -2.58
N LYS A 203 10.32 5.94 -2.30
CA LYS A 203 11.30 6.53 -3.25
C LYS A 203 12.44 5.57 -3.54
N ALA A 204 12.97 4.92 -2.51
CA ALA A 204 14.07 3.97 -2.66
C ALA A 204 13.65 2.70 -3.44
N ILE A 205 12.43 2.20 -3.20
CA ILE A 205 11.84 1.09 -3.96
C ILE A 205 11.68 1.48 -5.44
N ALA A 206 11.09 2.65 -5.70
CA ALA A 206 10.87 3.17 -7.04
C ALA A 206 12.19 3.31 -7.83
N GLU A 207 13.24 3.85 -7.20
CA GLU A 207 14.57 3.97 -7.78
C GLU A 207 15.20 2.60 -8.06
N ARG A 208 15.01 1.61 -7.18
CA ARG A 208 15.49 0.25 -7.38
C ARG A 208 14.82 -0.42 -8.57
N LEU A 209 13.49 -0.34 -8.64
CA LEU A 209 12.71 -0.88 -9.75
C LEU A 209 13.03 -0.18 -11.07
N LYS A 210 13.18 1.15 -11.08
CA LYS A 210 13.52 1.93 -12.26
C LYS A 210 14.90 1.59 -12.84
N ARG A 211 15.89 1.31 -11.97
CA ARG A 211 17.22 0.88 -12.43
C ARG A 211 17.22 -0.53 -13.00
N TYR A 212 16.31 -1.37 -12.53
CA TYR A 212 16.17 -2.74 -13.00
C TYR A 212 15.44 -2.82 -14.35
N ALA A 213 14.41 -2.00 -14.55
CA ALA A 213 13.62 -2.00 -15.78
C ALA A 213 14.48 -1.64 -17.00
N GLY A 214 14.32 -2.43 -18.06
CA GLY A 214 14.95 -2.19 -19.35
C GLY A 214 14.32 -1.02 -20.12
N PRO A 215 14.92 -0.62 -21.24
CA PRO A 215 14.39 0.50 -22.06
C PRO A 215 12.98 0.27 -22.63
N CYS A 216 12.57 -0.98 -22.76
CA CYS A 216 11.25 -1.35 -23.29
C CYS A 216 10.24 -1.69 -22.19
N ASP A 217 10.68 -1.69 -20.93
CA ASP A 217 9.86 -2.05 -19.80
C ASP A 217 9.33 -0.80 -19.11
N MET A 218 8.18 -0.94 -18.50
CA MET A 218 7.53 0.15 -17.77
C MET A 218 7.37 -0.21 -16.31
N VAL A 219 7.76 0.71 -15.43
CA VAL A 219 7.49 0.64 -14.00
C VAL A 219 6.54 1.77 -13.63
N ALA A 220 5.48 1.45 -12.89
CA ALA A 220 4.49 2.40 -12.41
C ALA A 220 4.19 2.20 -10.93
N ARG A 221 3.75 3.25 -10.24
CA ARG A 221 3.12 3.15 -8.92
C ARG A 221 1.62 3.37 -9.09
N ILE A 222 0.83 2.38 -8.70
CA ILE A 222 -0.60 2.36 -8.98
C ILE A 222 -1.37 3.06 -7.87
N GLN A 223 -1.17 2.60 -6.64
CA GLN A 223 -1.82 3.15 -5.45
C GLN A 223 -1.11 2.65 -4.18
N GLY A 224 -0.95 3.50 -3.15
CA GLY A 224 -0.42 3.09 -1.85
C GLY A 224 0.94 2.37 -1.96
N ASP A 225 0.97 1.10 -1.60
CA ASP A 225 2.12 0.18 -1.65
C ASP A 225 2.15 -0.73 -2.90
N GLU A 226 1.28 -0.44 -3.89
CA GLU A 226 1.17 -1.20 -5.12
C GLU A 226 2.00 -0.61 -6.26
N PHE A 227 2.79 -1.46 -6.92
CA PHE A 227 3.56 -1.16 -8.12
C PHE A 227 3.16 -2.10 -9.27
N ALA A 228 3.40 -1.66 -10.49
CA ALA A 228 3.20 -2.51 -11.67
C ALA A 228 4.41 -2.43 -12.60
N ILE A 229 4.74 -3.56 -13.23
CA ILE A 229 5.81 -3.66 -14.21
C ILE A 229 5.25 -4.34 -15.46
N VAL A 230 5.47 -3.73 -16.61
CA VAL A 230 5.16 -4.32 -17.91
C VAL A 230 6.46 -4.75 -18.56
N ILE A 231 6.60 -6.04 -18.84
CA ILE A 231 7.74 -6.62 -19.55
C ILE A 231 7.30 -6.98 -20.96
N SER A 232 7.92 -6.33 -21.94
CA SER A 232 7.59 -6.52 -23.35
C SER A 232 8.47 -7.59 -23.99
N ASP A 233 8.01 -8.15 -25.11
CA ASP A 233 8.79 -9.06 -25.97
C ASP A 233 9.28 -10.34 -25.27
N ILE A 234 8.40 -10.99 -24.52
CA ILE A 234 8.70 -12.23 -23.81
C ILE A 234 8.95 -13.38 -24.80
N THR A 235 10.00 -14.14 -24.54
CA THR A 235 10.37 -15.31 -25.35
C THR A 235 9.89 -16.64 -24.77
N ASP A 236 9.87 -16.78 -23.45
CA ASP A 236 9.46 -18.00 -22.75
C ASP A 236 9.02 -17.71 -21.29
N MET A 237 8.29 -18.68 -20.70
CA MET A 237 7.82 -18.63 -19.32
C MET A 237 8.95 -18.67 -18.28
N LEU A 238 10.09 -19.29 -18.61
CA LEU A 238 11.21 -19.40 -17.69
C LEU A 238 11.92 -18.06 -17.51
N SER A 239 11.92 -17.20 -18.55
CA SER A 239 12.46 -15.85 -18.47
C SER A 239 11.66 -15.02 -17.48
N ILE A 240 10.32 -15.08 -17.51
CA ILE A 240 9.47 -14.32 -16.58
C ILE A 240 9.62 -14.81 -15.14
N LYS A 241 9.75 -16.12 -14.93
CA LYS A 241 10.02 -16.67 -13.58
C LYS A 241 11.34 -16.14 -13.02
N ARG A 242 12.39 -16.07 -13.86
CA ARG A 242 13.68 -15.51 -13.46
C ARG A 242 13.58 -14.01 -13.14
N GLU A 243 12.84 -13.25 -13.98
CA GLU A 243 12.61 -11.83 -13.74
C GLU A 243 11.86 -11.61 -12.43
N ALA A 244 10.76 -12.33 -12.19
CA ALA A 244 10.00 -12.23 -10.95
C ALA A 244 10.87 -12.56 -9.72
N GLN A 245 11.66 -13.64 -9.77
CA GLN A 245 12.57 -14.01 -8.68
C GLN A 245 13.65 -12.95 -8.48
N THR A 246 14.18 -12.36 -9.54
CA THR A 246 15.18 -11.31 -9.46
C THR A 246 14.60 -10.04 -8.82
N ILE A 247 13.37 -9.68 -9.17
CA ILE A 247 12.65 -8.54 -8.55
C ILE A 247 12.42 -8.80 -7.05
N LEU A 248 11.96 -9.99 -6.66
CA LEU A 248 11.80 -10.35 -5.24
C LEU A 248 13.11 -10.21 -4.48
N ASN A 249 14.18 -10.79 -5.00
CA ASN A 249 15.51 -10.70 -4.39
C ASN A 249 16.02 -9.25 -4.33
N LEU A 250 15.81 -8.46 -5.38
CA LEU A 250 16.17 -7.06 -5.44
C LEU A 250 15.46 -6.23 -4.36
N LEU A 251 14.17 -6.45 -4.17
CA LEU A 251 13.35 -5.70 -3.21
C LEU A 251 13.61 -6.13 -1.76
N SER A 252 13.96 -7.40 -1.52
CA SER A 252 14.27 -7.90 -0.17
C SER A 252 15.63 -7.46 0.39
N HIS A 253 16.52 -6.86 -0.44
CA HIS A 253 17.76 -6.29 0.07
C HIS A 253 17.50 -5.10 1.00
N PRO A 254 18.28 -4.93 2.07
CA PRO A 254 18.04 -3.89 3.07
C PRO A 254 18.08 -2.48 2.47
N TYR A 255 17.29 -1.61 3.08
CA TYR A 255 17.22 -0.17 2.80
C TYR A 255 17.77 0.59 3.99
N ASN A 256 18.84 1.36 3.77
CA ASN A 256 19.44 2.21 4.82
C ASN A 256 18.84 3.62 4.73
N LEU A 257 17.89 3.92 5.59
CA LEU A 257 17.18 5.20 5.61
C LEU A 257 17.30 5.87 6.98
N TYR A 258 17.88 7.04 7.03
CA TYR A 258 18.08 7.84 8.26
C TYR A 258 18.74 7.07 9.43
N GLY A 259 19.64 6.12 9.12
CA GLY A 259 20.32 5.29 10.11
C GLY A 259 19.55 4.04 10.55
N HIS A 260 18.37 3.80 9.98
CA HIS A 260 17.62 2.56 10.14
C HIS A 260 17.87 1.62 8.97
N GLU A 261 18.17 0.37 9.26
CA GLU A 261 18.23 -0.71 8.28
C GLU A 261 16.85 -1.37 8.21
N ILE A 262 16.15 -1.22 7.07
CA ILE A 262 14.77 -1.67 6.88
C ILE A 262 14.76 -2.82 5.89
N PHE A 263 14.10 -3.90 6.27
CA PHE A 263 13.81 -5.06 5.42
C PHE A 263 12.34 -5.06 5.05
N ILE A 264 12.05 -5.17 3.77
CA ILE A 264 10.70 -5.30 3.25
C ILE A 264 10.70 -6.32 2.11
N THR A 265 9.65 -7.11 2.03
CA THR A 265 9.42 -8.07 0.94
C THR A 265 8.25 -7.63 0.08
N SER A 266 8.01 -8.36 -1.00
CA SER A 266 6.88 -8.08 -1.88
C SER A 266 6.21 -9.36 -2.35
N SER A 267 4.90 -9.27 -2.61
CA SER A 267 4.12 -10.31 -3.26
C SER A 267 3.81 -9.90 -4.69
N ILE A 268 4.01 -10.81 -5.66
CA ILE A 268 3.89 -10.50 -7.08
C ILE A 268 2.83 -11.38 -7.75
N GLY A 269 1.89 -10.76 -8.46
CA GLY A 269 0.95 -11.43 -9.36
C GLY A 269 1.33 -11.22 -10.82
N ILE A 270 1.29 -12.26 -11.63
CA ILE A 270 1.77 -12.25 -13.02
C ILE A 270 0.67 -12.72 -13.96
N THR A 271 0.42 -11.93 -15.01
CA THR A 271 -0.42 -12.32 -16.15
C THR A 271 0.34 -12.17 -17.45
N ILE A 272 -0.05 -12.96 -18.45
CA ILE A 272 0.58 -12.99 -19.76
C ILE A 272 -0.46 -12.71 -20.84
N PHE A 273 -0.15 -11.73 -21.67
CA PHE A 273 -0.89 -11.50 -22.90
C PHE A 273 -0.27 -12.33 -24.04
N PRO A 274 -1.05 -12.99 -24.91
CA PRO A 274 -2.51 -13.04 -24.93
C PRO A 274 -3.14 -14.22 -24.16
N ASP A 275 -2.33 -15.05 -23.50
CA ASP A 275 -2.72 -16.35 -22.97
C ASP A 275 -3.76 -16.25 -21.84
N ASP A 276 -3.56 -15.31 -20.91
CA ASP A 276 -4.43 -15.15 -19.74
C ASP A 276 -5.63 -14.24 -20.00
N HIS A 277 -5.46 -13.21 -20.83
CA HIS A 277 -6.54 -12.34 -21.29
C HIS A 277 -6.13 -11.51 -22.52
N GLN A 278 -7.12 -11.08 -23.32
CA GLN A 278 -6.89 -10.29 -24.54
C GLN A 278 -7.13 -8.78 -24.34
N GLU A 279 -7.76 -8.39 -23.26
CA GLU A 279 -8.09 -7.00 -22.92
C GLU A 279 -7.32 -6.54 -21.70
N VAL A 280 -6.99 -5.26 -21.66
CA VAL A 280 -6.19 -4.63 -20.61
C VAL A 280 -6.82 -4.81 -19.22
N ASP A 281 -8.11 -4.55 -19.09
CA ASP A 281 -8.82 -4.67 -17.82
C ASP A 281 -8.79 -6.09 -17.26
N GLY A 282 -8.90 -7.07 -18.15
CA GLY A 282 -8.80 -8.48 -17.77
C GLY A 282 -7.41 -8.87 -17.32
N LEU A 283 -6.36 -8.38 -17.99
CA LEU A 283 -4.97 -8.60 -17.58
C LEU A 283 -4.69 -8.00 -16.20
N ILE A 284 -5.11 -6.76 -15.96
CA ILE A 284 -4.95 -6.08 -14.66
C ILE A 284 -5.66 -6.87 -13.57
N LYS A 285 -6.94 -7.17 -13.76
CA LYS A 285 -7.73 -7.94 -12.79
C LYS A 285 -7.10 -9.29 -12.44
N ASN A 286 -6.60 -9.99 -13.44
CA ASN A 286 -5.98 -11.30 -13.27
C ASN A 286 -4.63 -11.20 -12.55
N ALA A 287 -3.83 -10.14 -12.82
CA ALA A 287 -2.58 -9.88 -12.13
C ALA A 287 -2.82 -9.51 -10.65
N GLU A 288 -3.79 -8.63 -10.37
CA GLU A 288 -4.21 -8.27 -9.00
C GLU A 288 -4.66 -9.51 -8.22
N LEU A 289 -5.46 -10.38 -8.85
CA LEU A 289 -5.91 -11.61 -8.23
C LEU A 289 -4.76 -12.55 -7.89
N ALA A 290 -3.81 -12.74 -8.81
CA ALA A 290 -2.63 -13.58 -8.57
C ALA A 290 -1.73 -12.99 -7.47
N MET A 291 -1.55 -11.67 -7.43
CA MET A 291 -0.81 -10.95 -6.39
C MET A 291 -1.48 -11.14 -5.01
N TYR A 292 -2.79 -10.94 -4.95
CA TYR A 292 -3.56 -11.17 -3.73
C TYR A 292 -3.36 -12.60 -3.21
N TYR A 293 -3.36 -13.58 -4.11
CA TYR A 293 -3.15 -14.99 -3.76
C TYR A 293 -1.73 -15.24 -3.23
N ALA A 294 -0.71 -14.63 -3.83
CA ALA A 294 0.66 -14.68 -3.34
C ALA A 294 0.75 -14.10 -1.91
N LYS A 295 0.13 -12.94 -1.67
CA LYS A 295 0.10 -12.25 -0.37
C LYS A 295 -0.64 -13.02 0.72
N ALA A 296 -1.72 -13.72 0.34
CA ALA A 296 -2.56 -14.46 1.28
C ALA A 296 -1.93 -15.76 1.78
N HIS A 297 -1.07 -16.42 0.99
CA HIS A 297 -0.56 -17.75 1.30
C HIS A 297 0.90 -17.74 1.81
N ASP A 298 1.80 -17.18 1.00
CA ASP A 298 3.24 -17.36 1.27
C ASP A 298 4.00 -16.06 1.51
N ARG A 299 3.48 -14.90 1.06
CA ARG A 299 4.24 -13.63 0.96
C ARG A 299 5.65 -13.81 0.39
N ASN A 300 6.36 -12.73 0.09
CA ASN A 300 7.70 -12.79 -0.51
C ASN A 300 7.82 -13.81 -1.65
N THR A 301 6.81 -13.88 -2.50
CA THR A 301 6.69 -14.87 -3.57
C THR A 301 5.97 -14.28 -4.79
N TYR A 302 5.98 -15.00 -5.87
CA TYR A 302 5.19 -14.67 -7.05
C TYR A 302 4.20 -15.79 -7.40
N LYS A 303 3.06 -15.42 -7.97
CA LYS A 303 2.08 -16.37 -8.52
C LYS A 303 1.71 -15.95 -9.94
N PHE A 304 1.66 -16.93 -10.84
CA PHE A 304 1.04 -16.74 -12.16
C PHE A 304 -0.47 -16.85 -12.01
N TYR A 305 -1.16 -16.02 -12.76
CA TYR A 305 -2.60 -16.20 -12.89
C TYR A 305 -2.91 -17.59 -13.46
N SER A 306 -3.98 -18.16 -13.00
CA SER A 306 -4.64 -19.33 -13.60
C SER A 306 -6.15 -19.21 -13.37
N PRO A 307 -7.00 -19.75 -14.25
CA PRO A 307 -8.46 -19.72 -14.07
C PRO A 307 -8.93 -20.33 -12.73
N ALA A 308 -8.16 -21.24 -12.15
CA ALA A 308 -8.43 -21.83 -10.83
C ALA A 308 -8.43 -20.78 -9.71
N LEU A 309 -7.63 -19.71 -9.83
CA LEU A 309 -7.59 -18.62 -8.84
C LEU A 309 -8.92 -17.84 -8.76
N ASN A 310 -9.66 -17.72 -9.87
CA ASN A 310 -10.98 -17.09 -9.85
C ASN A 310 -11.98 -17.86 -8.99
N VAL A 311 -11.96 -19.18 -9.07
CA VAL A 311 -12.83 -20.04 -8.25
C VAL A 311 -12.43 -19.93 -6.78
N GLN A 312 -11.14 -20.02 -6.49
CA GLN A 312 -10.61 -19.91 -5.13
C GLN A 312 -10.88 -18.55 -4.49
N SER A 313 -10.80 -17.47 -5.27
CA SER A 313 -11.12 -16.11 -4.76
C SER A 313 -12.61 -15.96 -4.43
N SER A 314 -13.51 -16.50 -5.26
CA SER A 314 -14.95 -16.48 -4.98
C SER A 314 -15.29 -17.34 -3.75
N GLU A 315 -14.67 -18.50 -3.61
CA GLU A 315 -14.79 -19.36 -2.42
C GLU A 315 -14.26 -18.65 -1.17
N TYR A 316 -13.10 -17.99 -1.26
CA TYR A 316 -12.53 -17.21 -0.17
C TYR A 316 -13.47 -16.12 0.32
N MET A 317 -14.02 -15.30 -0.58
CA MET A 317 -14.98 -14.25 -0.22
C MET A 317 -16.26 -14.82 0.38
N ALA A 318 -16.76 -15.92 -0.15
CA ALA A 318 -17.93 -16.61 0.42
C ALA A 318 -17.64 -17.15 1.84
N LEU A 319 -16.46 -17.74 2.04
CA LEU A 319 -16.02 -18.23 3.34
C LEU A 319 -15.78 -17.09 4.34
N ALA A 320 -15.18 -15.96 3.92
CA ALA A 320 -14.97 -14.79 4.78
C ALA A 320 -16.29 -14.23 5.32
N ASN A 321 -17.28 -14.07 4.42
CA ASN A 321 -18.62 -13.63 4.80
C ASN A 321 -19.36 -14.64 5.70
N SER A 322 -19.11 -15.94 5.48
CA SER A 322 -19.72 -17.00 6.28
C SER A 322 -19.08 -17.13 7.65
N LEU A 323 -17.73 -16.95 7.75
CA LEU A 323 -16.97 -17.05 9.01
C LEU A 323 -17.44 -16.03 10.05
N HIS A 324 -17.74 -14.79 9.61
CA HIS A 324 -18.28 -13.77 10.52
C HIS A 324 -19.57 -14.24 11.19
N ARG A 325 -20.45 -14.89 10.43
CA ARG A 325 -21.73 -15.44 10.93
C ARG A 325 -21.54 -16.73 11.73
N ALA A 326 -20.52 -17.54 11.38
CA ALA A 326 -20.22 -18.82 12.02
C ALA A 326 -19.86 -18.65 13.49
N ILE A 327 -19.12 -17.59 13.84
CA ILE A 327 -18.78 -17.25 15.23
C ILE A 327 -20.06 -16.99 16.04
N ASP A 328 -20.99 -16.19 15.50
CA ASP A 328 -22.25 -15.85 16.18
C ASP A 328 -23.22 -17.06 16.26
N ARG A 329 -23.17 -17.96 15.29
CA ARG A 329 -24.04 -19.13 15.20
C ARG A 329 -23.49 -20.38 15.88
N GLN A 330 -22.34 -20.27 16.53
CA GLN A 330 -21.69 -21.41 17.19
C GLN A 330 -21.45 -22.58 16.24
N GLU A 331 -20.99 -22.31 15.00
CA GLU A 331 -20.66 -23.36 14.03
C GLU A 331 -19.24 -23.92 14.24
N LEU A 332 -18.47 -23.34 15.17
CA LEU A 332 -17.15 -23.83 15.52
C LEU A 332 -17.22 -25.01 16.49
N ARG A 333 -16.30 -25.94 16.30
CA ARG A 333 -16.10 -27.13 17.15
C ARG A 333 -14.63 -27.22 17.52
N VAL A 334 -14.35 -27.90 18.62
CA VAL A 334 -12.97 -28.21 19.04
C VAL A 334 -12.75 -29.71 18.94
N PHE A 335 -11.66 -30.08 18.28
CA PHE A 335 -11.15 -31.44 18.26
C PHE A 335 -9.90 -31.46 19.12
N TYR A 336 -9.61 -32.61 19.71
CA TYR A 336 -8.50 -32.80 20.64
C TYR A 336 -7.52 -33.83 20.10
N GLN A 337 -6.24 -33.43 19.95
CA GLN A 337 -5.19 -34.38 19.58
C GLN A 337 -4.34 -34.71 20.79
N PRO A 338 -4.25 -36.00 21.15
CA PRO A 338 -3.53 -36.43 22.36
C PRO A 338 -2.04 -36.13 22.32
N LEU A 339 -1.51 -35.66 23.45
CA LEU A 339 -0.10 -35.53 23.76
C LEU A 339 0.31 -36.71 24.65
N VAL A 340 1.35 -37.43 24.25
CA VAL A 340 1.77 -38.67 24.92
C VAL A 340 3.17 -38.53 25.48
N ASP A 341 3.34 -38.85 26.76
CA ASP A 341 4.63 -38.94 27.41
C ASP A 341 5.37 -40.22 26.98
N LEU A 342 6.56 -40.09 26.44
CA LEU A 342 7.35 -41.19 25.88
C LEU A 342 7.90 -42.14 26.95
N THR A 343 7.99 -41.72 28.21
CA THR A 343 8.49 -42.51 29.31
C THR A 343 7.41 -43.46 29.84
N SER A 344 6.23 -42.93 30.13
CA SER A 344 5.11 -43.69 30.67
C SER A 344 4.18 -44.30 29.61
N GLY A 345 4.22 -43.81 28.38
CA GLY A 345 3.29 -44.14 27.29
C GLY A 345 1.88 -43.62 27.49
N LYS A 346 1.62 -42.75 28.48
CA LYS A 346 0.28 -42.26 28.84
C LYS A 346 -0.04 -40.92 28.16
N VAL A 347 -1.32 -40.71 27.91
CA VAL A 347 -1.83 -39.40 27.54
C VAL A 347 -1.70 -38.45 28.72
N ILE A 348 -1.02 -37.31 28.53
CA ILE A 348 -0.76 -36.30 29.56
C ILE A 348 -1.48 -34.99 29.30
N GLY A 349 -2.03 -34.82 28.11
CA GLY A 349 -2.76 -33.64 27.67
C GLY A 349 -3.26 -33.79 26.25
N ALA A 350 -3.76 -32.70 25.69
CA ALA A 350 -4.15 -32.67 24.29
C ALA A 350 -4.03 -31.25 23.72
N GLU A 351 -3.77 -31.14 22.42
CA GLU A 351 -3.91 -29.90 21.67
C GLU A 351 -5.35 -29.73 21.21
N ALA A 352 -5.91 -28.55 21.47
CA ALA A 352 -7.25 -28.15 21.05
C ALA A 352 -7.20 -27.50 19.66
N LEU A 353 -7.76 -28.19 18.70
CA LEU A 353 -7.72 -27.83 17.30
C LEU A 353 -9.11 -27.38 16.82
N ALA A 354 -9.25 -26.12 16.47
CA ALA A 354 -10.51 -25.58 15.95
C ALA A 354 -10.93 -26.28 14.65
N ARG A 355 -12.23 -26.46 14.48
CA ARG A 355 -12.88 -26.99 13.27
C ARG A 355 -14.12 -26.17 13.00
N TRP A 356 -14.42 -25.90 11.75
CA TRP A 356 -15.63 -25.20 11.38
C TRP A 356 -16.63 -26.15 10.73
N GLN A 357 -17.74 -26.39 11.42
CA GLN A 357 -18.85 -27.21 10.92
C GLN A 357 -19.78 -26.33 10.10
N HIS A 358 -19.44 -26.15 8.80
CA HIS A 358 -20.26 -25.34 7.90
C HIS A 358 -21.53 -26.09 7.50
N PRO A 359 -22.71 -25.43 7.48
CA PRO A 359 -24.00 -26.10 7.20
C PRO A 359 -24.05 -26.79 5.83
N GLU A 360 -23.43 -26.21 4.81
CA GLU A 360 -23.48 -26.69 3.42
C GLU A 360 -22.18 -27.39 2.99
N LEU A 361 -21.02 -26.92 3.49
CA LEU A 361 -19.70 -27.42 3.06
C LEU A 361 -19.13 -28.53 3.97
N GLY A 362 -19.86 -28.87 5.05
CA GLY A 362 -19.37 -29.84 6.03
C GLY A 362 -18.22 -29.33 6.89
N LEU A 363 -17.28 -30.19 7.21
CA LEU A 363 -16.17 -29.84 8.11
C LEU A 363 -15.06 -29.13 7.35
N ILE A 364 -14.82 -27.86 7.70
CA ILE A 364 -13.77 -27.01 7.14
C ILE A 364 -12.56 -27.00 8.09
N MET A 365 -11.36 -27.27 7.54
CA MET A 365 -10.11 -27.36 8.28
C MET A 365 -9.52 -25.97 8.60
N PRO A 366 -8.74 -25.82 9.69
CA PRO A 366 -8.10 -24.58 10.11
C PRO A 366 -7.28 -23.90 9.01
N SER A 367 -6.55 -24.65 8.21
CA SER A 367 -5.74 -24.13 7.10
C SER A 367 -6.54 -23.32 6.07
N LYS A 368 -7.88 -23.51 5.99
CA LYS A 368 -8.75 -22.74 5.11
C LYS A 368 -9.32 -21.48 5.75
N PHE A 369 -9.67 -21.50 7.05
CA PHE A 369 -10.40 -20.39 7.67
C PHE A 369 -9.56 -19.52 8.62
N ILE A 370 -8.46 -20.04 9.20
CA ILE A 370 -7.57 -19.25 10.06
C ILE A 370 -6.93 -18.07 9.30
N PRO A 371 -6.35 -18.27 8.08
CA PRO A 371 -5.83 -17.15 7.30
C PRO A 371 -6.89 -16.07 7.02
N ILE A 372 -8.13 -16.50 6.74
CA ILE A 372 -9.27 -15.59 6.56
C ILE A 372 -9.54 -14.80 7.85
N ALA A 373 -9.59 -15.47 8.98
CA ALA A 373 -9.81 -14.84 10.28
C ALA A 373 -8.74 -13.80 10.62
N GLU A 374 -7.47 -14.09 10.30
CA GLU A 374 -6.35 -13.18 10.53
C GLU A 374 -6.43 -11.94 9.65
N GLN A 375 -6.70 -12.11 8.36
CA GLN A 375 -6.80 -10.99 7.40
C GLN A 375 -8.02 -10.09 7.67
N THR A 376 -9.13 -10.67 8.09
CA THR A 376 -10.37 -9.94 8.41
C THR A 376 -10.43 -9.38 9.84
N GLY A 377 -9.42 -9.68 10.68
CA GLY A 377 -9.40 -9.31 12.10
C GLY A 377 -10.35 -10.13 12.99
N LEU A 378 -11.00 -11.15 12.44
CA LEU A 378 -11.89 -12.05 13.18
C LEU A 378 -11.16 -13.01 14.11
N ILE A 379 -9.84 -13.15 13.97
CA ILE A 379 -9.03 -14.10 14.71
C ILE A 379 -9.13 -13.90 16.23
N LEU A 380 -9.25 -12.66 16.71
CA LEU A 380 -9.40 -12.38 18.14
C LEU A 380 -10.72 -12.95 18.69
N ARG A 381 -11.84 -12.70 17.98
CA ARG A 381 -13.15 -13.24 18.38
C ARG A 381 -13.20 -14.77 18.26
N LEU A 382 -12.56 -15.31 17.24
CA LEU A 382 -12.45 -16.74 17.03
C LEU A 382 -11.68 -17.40 18.18
N SER A 383 -10.54 -16.85 18.57
CA SER A 383 -9.72 -17.37 19.67
C SER A 383 -10.43 -17.27 21.02
N GLU A 384 -11.17 -16.18 21.28
CA GLU A 384 -11.99 -16.05 22.49
C GLU A 384 -13.06 -17.15 22.55
N LEU A 385 -13.73 -17.43 21.42
CA LEU A 385 -14.72 -18.50 21.34
C LEU A 385 -14.10 -19.87 21.55
N VAL A 386 -12.95 -20.15 20.92
CA VAL A 386 -12.23 -21.43 21.09
C VAL A 386 -11.79 -21.63 22.54
N LEU A 387 -11.19 -20.61 23.16
CA LEU A 387 -10.81 -20.64 24.59
C LEU A 387 -12.01 -20.90 25.49
N SER A 388 -13.17 -20.26 25.24
CA SER A 388 -14.40 -20.49 25.99
C SER A 388 -14.88 -21.93 25.85
N LEU A 389 -14.93 -22.45 24.61
CA LEU A 389 -15.36 -23.85 24.36
C LEU A 389 -14.42 -24.86 25.01
N VAL A 390 -13.11 -24.62 24.97
CA VAL A 390 -12.11 -25.50 25.63
C VAL A 390 -12.30 -25.47 27.13
N CYS A 391 -12.39 -24.31 27.76
CA CYS A 391 -12.54 -24.23 29.23
C CYS A 391 -13.90 -24.74 29.71
N GLU A 392 -14.97 -24.54 28.95
CA GLU A 392 -16.29 -25.16 29.23
C GLU A 392 -16.20 -26.70 29.18
N GLN A 393 -15.50 -27.24 28.19
CA GLN A 393 -15.31 -28.71 28.11
C GLN A 393 -14.40 -29.27 29.23
N MET A 394 -13.34 -28.56 29.58
CA MET A 394 -12.46 -28.93 30.70
C MET A 394 -13.24 -28.95 32.01
N GLN A 395 -14.18 -28.03 32.24
CA GLN A 395 -15.06 -28.03 33.40
C GLN A 395 -15.94 -29.29 33.42
N VAL A 396 -16.55 -29.68 32.29
CA VAL A 396 -17.34 -30.91 32.18
C VAL A 396 -16.50 -32.13 32.53
N TRP A 397 -15.30 -32.25 32.01
CA TRP A 397 -14.40 -33.39 32.34
C TRP A 397 -14.02 -33.42 33.81
N LYS A 398 -13.75 -32.24 34.40
CA LYS A 398 -13.47 -32.11 35.84
C LYS A 398 -14.65 -32.59 36.69
N GLU A 399 -15.89 -32.22 36.33
CA GLU A 399 -17.11 -32.65 37.01
C GLU A 399 -17.37 -34.17 36.87
N LEU A 400 -17.02 -34.75 35.74
CA LEU A 400 -17.09 -36.19 35.47
C LEU A 400 -15.94 -36.97 36.11
N GLY A 401 -14.94 -36.29 36.70
CA GLY A 401 -13.76 -36.95 37.30
C GLY A 401 -12.79 -37.52 36.26
N ILE A 402 -12.85 -37.06 35.01
CA ILE A 402 -11.96 -37.50 33.93
C ILE A 402 -10.64 -36.75 34.04
N ASN A 403 -9.55 -37.45 34.10
CA ASN A 403 -8.21 -36.85 34.10
C ASN A 403 -7.77 -36.58 32.66
N TYR A 404 -7.87 -35.31 32.24
CA TYR A 404 -7.47 -34.85 30.89
C TYR A 404 -6.05 -34.26 30.86
N GLY A 405 -5.37 -34.13 32.04
CA GLY A 405 -4.05 -33.50 32.14
C GLY A 405 -4.11 -32.00 31.89
N PHE A 406 -3.54 -31.53 30.78
CA PHE A 406 -3.63 -30.14 30.34
C PHE A 406 -4.15 -30.03 28.89
N ILE A 407 -4.70 -28.87 28.54
CA ILE A 407 -5.14 -28.62 27.16
C ILE A 407 -4.34 -27.45 26.61
N ALA A 408 -3.70 -27.69 25.47
CA ALA A 408 -2.95 -26.67 24.72
C ALA A 408 -3.85 -25.96 23.71
N VAL A 409 -3.72 -24.63 23.61
CA VAL A 409 -4.52 -23.79 22.72
C VAL A 409 -3.62 -22.82 21.94
N ASN A 410 -3.76 -22.82 20.63
CA ASN A 410 -3.03 -21.95 19.72
C ASN A 410 -3.48 -20.47 19.83
N LEU A 411 -2.52 -19.54 19.87
CA LEU A 411 -2.75 -18.09 19.86
C LEU A 411 -2.15 -17.46 18.62
N SER A 412 -2.87 -16.49 18.04
CA SER A 412 -2.38 -15.65 16.93
C SER A 412 -1.51 -14.49 17.43
N SER A 413 -0.59 -14.02 16.58
CA SER A 413 0.23 -12.83 16.82
C SER A 413 -0.58 -11.57 17.16
N GLN A 414 -1.82 -11.49 16.70
CA GLN A 414 -2.68 -10.34 16.96
C GLN A 414 -3.00 -10.16 18.46
N HIS A 415 -2.95 -11.23 19.27
CA HIS A 415 -3.17 -11.14 20.72
C HIS A 415 -2.04 -10.41 21.46
N PHE A 416 -0.84 -10.36 20.89
CA PHE A 416 0.34 -9.69 21.45
C PHE A 416 0.50 -8.24 21.01
N ARG A 417 -0.59 -7.60 20.59
CA ARG A 417 -0.62 -6.15 20.36
C ARG A 417 -1.00 -5.41 21.65
N PRO A 418 -0.42 -4.21 21.91
CA PRO A 418 -0.68 -3.45 23.12
C PRO A 418 -2.16 -3.14 23.40
N ASP A 419 -2.94 -3.02 22.32
CA ASP A 419 -4.38 -2.69 22.40
C ASP A 419 -5.26 -3.91 22.78
N ASN A 420 -4.71 -5.11 22.80
CA ASN A 420 -5.44 -6.35 23.09
C ASN A 420 -5.08 -6.87 24.49
N ASN A 421 -6.08 -6.92 25.37
CA ASN A 421 -5.88 -7.32 26.76
C ASN A 421 -5.99 -8.84 26.93
N LEU A 422 -5.01 -9.60 26.42
CA LEU A 422 -4.96 -11.07 26.49
C LEU A 422 -5.06 -11.60 27.93
N ILE A 423 -4.37 -10.97 28.87
CA ILE A 423 -4.34 -11.39 30.29
C ILE A 423 -5.73 -11.33 30.90
N GLU A 424 -6.47 -10.26 30.66
CA GLU A 424 -7.84 -10.12 31.18
C GLU A 424 -8.78 -11.15 30.55
N LEU A 425 -8.67 -11.38 29.24
CA LEU A 425 -9.45 -12.38 28.53
C LEU A 425 -9.26 -13.76 29.17
N ILE A 426 -8.01 -14.20 29.32
CA ILE A 426 -7.70 -15.52 29.86
C ILE A 426 -8.14 -15.62 31.32
N SER A 427 -7.86 -14.61 32.14
CA SER A 427 -8.31 -14.58 33.54
C SER A 427 -9.81 -14.74 33.67
N LYS A 428 -10.57 -14.02 32.84
CA LYS A 428 -12.04 -14.06 32.82
C LYS A 428 -12.57 -15.44 32.43
N VAL A 429 -11.98 -16.06 31.39
CA VAL A 429 -12.42 -17.37 30.90
C VAL A 429 -12.11 -18.48 31.93
N LEU A 430 -10.90 -18.45 32.53
CA LEU A 430 -10.52 -19.42 33.57
C LEU A 430 -11.40 -19.30 34.81
N GLN A 431 -11.64 -18.06 35.29
CA GLN A 431 -12.52 -17.81 36.45
C GLN A 431 -13.96 -18.26 36.21
N LYS A 432 -14.52 -17.90 35.04
CA LYS A 432 -15.90 -18.28 34.66
C LYS A 432 -16.12 -19.80 34.74
N ASN A 433 -15.11 -20.60 34.33
CA ASN A 433 -15.23 -22.04 34.19
C ASN A 433 -14.53 -22.82 35.35
N ASN A 434 -14.04 -22.12 36.38
CA ASN A 434 -13.36 -22.73 37.53
C ASN A 434 -12.22 -23.68 37.15
N ILE A 435 -11.40 -23.29 36.18
CA ILE A 435 -10.25 -24.03 35.68
C ILE A 435 -8.97 -23.58 36.36
N GLU A 436 -8.16 -24.52 36.80
CA GLU A 436 -6.83 -24.25 37.33
C GLU A 436 -5.89 -23.83 36.21
N PRO A 437 -5.13 -22.73 36.36
CA PRO A 437 -4.28 -22.18 35.28
C PRO A 437 -3.28 -23.19 34.70
N HIS A 438 -2.74 -24.09 35.52
CA HIS A 438 -1.76 -25.10 35.10
C HIS A 438 -2.32 -26.18 34.18
N ASN A 439 -3.65 -26.30 34.06
CA ASN A 439 -4.32 -27.16 33.09
C ASN A 439 -4.46 -26.54 31.71
N LEU A 440 -4.11 -25.28 31.54
CA LEU A 440 -4.08 -24.58 30.25
C LEU A 440 -2.64 -24.35 29.81
N GLU A 441 -2.32 -24.74 28.58
CA GLU A 441 -1.09 -24.38 27.89
C GLU A 441 -1.43 -23.50 26.70
N LEU A 442 -0.61 -22.50 26.42
CA LEU A 442 -0.79 -21.58 25.28
C LEU A 442 0.33 -21.83 24.29
N GLU A 443 -0.01 -22.07 23.04
CA GLU A 443 0.95 -22.33 21.96
C GLU A 443 1.13 -21.09 21.10
N LEU A 444 2.38 -20.75 20.82
CA LEU A 444 2.80 -19.57 20.07
C LEU A 444 3.84 -19.98 19.05
N THR A 445 3.65 -19.59 17.79
CA THR A 445 4.69 -19.85 16.80
C THR A 445 5.96 -19.03 17.09
N GLU A 446 7.10 -19.56 16.67
CA GLU A 446 8.40 -18.90 16.82
C GLU A 446 8.40 -17.45 16.34
N SER A 447 7.76 -17.17 15.20
CA SER A 447 7.66 -15.84 14.60
C SER A 447 6.95 -14.81 15.49
N ILE A 448 5.97 -15.23 16.29
CA ILE A 448 5.23 -14.35 17.21
C ILE A 448 6.16 -13.85 18.32
N ILE A 449 6.98 -14.73 18.83
CA ILE A 449 7.88 -14.43 19.94
C ILE A 449 8.96 -13.43 19.53
N MET A 450 9.40 -13.48 18.27
CA MET A 450 10.43 -12.57 17.72
C MET A 450 9.91 -11.19 17.37
N GLN A 451 8.61 -11.01 17.15
CA GLN A 451 7.98 -9.72 16.93
C GLN A 451 7.77 -8.99 18.27
N ASN A 452 8.37 -7.82 18.47
CA ASN A 452 8.18 -6.99 19.68
C ASN A 452 8.57 -7.69 21.01
N SER A 453 9.80 -8.16 21.08
CA SER A 453 10.30 -9.04 22.14
C SER A 453 10.08 -8.52 23.58
N GLU A 454 10.21 -7.22 23.85
CA GLU A 454 10.04 -6.66 25.22
C GLU A 454 8.58 -6.72 25.69
N PHE A 455 7.62 -6.38 24.85
CA PHE A 455 6.20 -6.45 25.21
C PHE A 455 5.76 -7.90 25.35
N THR A 456 6.17 -8.76 24.43
CA THR A 456 5.86 -10.22 24.46
C THR A 456 6.42 -10.85 25.74
N ILE A 457 7.67 -10.55 26.14
CA ILE A 457 8.25 -11.04 27.39
C ILE A 457 7.40 -10.62 28.60
N LYS A 458 6.92 -9.37 28.66
CA LYS A 458 6.06 -8.91 29.76
C LYS A 458 4.76 -9.68 29.84
N VAL A 459 4.08 -9.89 28.69
CA VAL A 459 2.82 -10.66 28.64
C VAL A 459 3.06 -12.11 29.04
N LEU A 460 4.11 -12.77 28.51
CA LEU A 460 4.46 -14.14 28.86
C LEU A 460 4.81 -14.29 30.34
N SER A 461 5.54 -13.33 30.92
CA SER A 461 5.86 -13.32 32.36
C SER A 461 4.61 -13.21 33.23
N GLN A 462 3.61 -12.45 32.80
CA GLN A 462 2.33 -12.36 33.50
C GLN A 462 1.56 -13.69 33.41
N LEU A 463 1.51 -14.34 32.23
CA LEU A 463 0.88 -15.65 32.07
C LEU A 463 1.55 -16.71 32.96
N GLN A 464 2.88 -16.74 32.99
CA GLN A 464 3.62 -17.65 33.87
C GLN A 464 3.34 -17.36 35.34
N SER A 465 3.25 -16.09 35.75
CA SER A 465 2.90 -15.74 37.15
C SER A 465 1.50 -16.18 37.56
N MET A 466 0.59 -16.35 36.60
CA MET A 466 -0.74 -16.92 36.80
C MET A 466 -0.70 -18.44 36.89
N GLY A 467 0.41 -19.11 36.55
CA GLY A 467 0.56 -20.55 36.49
C GLY A 467 0.19 -21.21 35.17
N ILE A 468 0.00 -20.40 34.10
CA ILE A 468 -0.28 -20.87 32.75
C ILE A 468 1.03 -21.33 32.11
N LYS A 469 1.02 -22.45 31.42
CA LYS A 469 2.16 -22.94 30.64
C LYS A 469 2.17 -22.32 29.27
N VAL A 470 3.37 -22.16 28.68
CA VAL A 470 3.57 -21.63 27.33
C VAL A 470 4.47 -22.56 26.55
N ALA A 471 4.07 -22.92 25.35
CA ALA A 471 4.85 -23.70 24.39
C ALA A 471 5.20 -22.84 23.16
N ILE A 472 6.40 -23.07 22.63
CA ILE A 472 6.81 -22.54 21.32
C ILE A 472 6.48 -23.59 20.26
N ASP A 473 5.65 -23.22 19.31
CA ASP A 473 5.21 -24.06 18.21
C ASP A 473 6.00 -23.82 16.93
N ASP A 474 6.01 -24.80 16.01
CA ASP A 474 6.71 -24.78 14.71
C ASP A 474 8.21 -24.44 14.84
N PHE A 475 8.88 -24.88 15.91
CA PHE A 475 10.25 -24.48 16.20
C PHE A 475 11.24 -25.06 15.19
N GLY A 476 12.12 -24.17 14.67
CA GLY A 476 13.16 -24.50 13.68
C GLY A 476 12.80 -24.10 12.25
N THR A 477 11.55 -23.68 11.98
CA THR A 477 11.13 -23.23 10.65
C THR A 477 11.40 -21.73 10.40
N GLY A 478 11.72 -20.97 11.47
CA GLY A 478 11.95 -19.53 11.46
C GLY A 478 13.42 -19.12 11.65
N TYR A 479 13.64 -17.83 11.72
CA TYR A 479 14.96 -17.24 12.04
C TYR A 479 15.11 -17.12 13.57
N SER A 480 15.46 -18.22 14.24
CA SER A 480 15.70 -18.21 15.69
C SER A 480 16.94 -17.41 16.06
N SER A 481 16.76 -16.30 16.75
CA SER A 481 17.86 -15.73 17.53
C SER A 481 17.93 -16.44 18.88
N LEU A 482 18.79 -17.45 18.99
CA LEU A 482 19.03 -18.21 20.23
C LEU A 482 19.36 -17.31 21.43
N SER A 483 19.85 -16.08 21.18
CA SER A 483 20.13 -15.10 22.23
C SER A 483 18.88 -14.61 22.97
N TYR A 484 17.72 -14.62 22.31
CA TYR A 484 16.47 -14.23 22.92
C TYR A 484 15.75 -15.39 23.63
N LEU A 485 15.87 -16.62 23.12
CA LEU A 485 15.18 -17.77 23.65
C LEU A 485 15.40 -17.96 25.16
N LYS A 486 16.62 -17.76 25.65
CA LYS A 486 16.96 -17.84 27.08
C LYS A 486 16.21 -16.85 28.01
N HIS A 487 15.60 -15.80 27.43
CA HIS A 487 14.90 -14.76 28.20
C HIS A 487 13.38 -14.92 28.16
N PHE A 488 12.87 -15.81 27.32
CA PHE A 488 11.43 -16.05 27.25
C PHE A 488 10.98 -17.02 28.36
N PRO A 489 9.95 -16.66 29.13
CA PRO A 489 9.38 -17.52 30.15
C PRO A 489 8.44 -18.56 29.51
N VAL A 490 9.05 -19.56 28.86
CA VAL A 490 8.36 -20.69 28.19
C VAL A 490 8.66 -21.99 28.88
N ASN A 491 7.83 -23.01 28.68
CA ASN A 491 7.92 -24.29 29.34
C ASN A 491 8.28 -25.41 28.36
N THR A 492 7.84 -25.31 27.12
CA THR A 492 7.87 -26.40 26.14
C THR A 492 8.32 -25.88 24.78
N ILE A 493 9.06 -26.72 24.03
CA ILE A 493 9.36 -26.51 22.60
C ILE A 493 8.73 -27.67 21.82
N LYS A 494 7.98 -27.34 20.75
CA LYS A 494 7.41 -28.29 19.82
C LYS A 494 8.26 -28.32 18.55
N ILE A 495 8.82 -29.48 18.23
CA ILE A 495 9.60 -29.70 16.99
C ILE A 495 8.61 -29.86 15.85
N ASP A 496 8.70 -28.98 14.85
CA ASP A 496 7.82 -29.01 13.68
C ASP A 496 7.88 -30.35 12.95
N ARG A 497 6.74 -30.77 12.43
CA ARG A 497 6.56 -32.02 11.68
C ARG A 497 7.56 -32.19 10.55
N CYS A 498 7.99 -31.11 9.86
CA CYS A 498 8.92 -31.20 8.72
C CYS A 498 10.25 -31.85 9.09
N PHE A 499 10.74 -31.71 10.34
CA PHE A 499 11.98 -32.33 10.82
C PHE A 499 11.77 -33.76 11.36
N ILE A 500 10.52 -34.14 11.62
CA ILE A 500 10.19 -35.48 12.14
C ILE A 500 9.80 -36.43 11.01
N GLN A 501 9.19 -35.92 9.95
CA GLN A 501 8.68 -36.74 8.85
C GLN A 501 9.80 -37.58 8.22
N ASP A 502 10.94 -36.98 7.92
CA ASP A 502 12.08 -37.64 7.28
C ASP A 502 13.26 -37.90 8.22
N VAL A 503 13.05 -37.86 9.55
CA VAL A 503 14.10 -38.00 10.59
C VAL A 503 14.95 -39.27 10.47
N LEU A 504 14.43 -40.32 9.86
CA LEU A 504 15.13 -41.60 9.66
C LEU A 504 15.89 -41.66 8.32
N THR A 505 15.54 -40.83 7.36
CA THR A 505 16.03 -40.87 5.97
C THR A 505 16.90 -39.70 5.63
N ASP A 506 16.61 -38.51 6.17
CA ASP A 506 17.41 -37.29 5.98
C ASP A 506 18.29 -37.02 7.21
N ARG A 507 19.63 -36.95 6.97
CA ARG A 507 20.60 -36.67 8.02
C ARG A 507 20.54 -35.24 8.54
N HIS A 508 20.05 -34.30 7.74
CA HIS A 508 19.93 -32.90 8.13
C HIS A 508 18.74 -32.72 9.07
N ASP A 509 17.61 -33.34 8.76
CA ASP A 509 16.40 -33.30 9.61
C ASP A 509 16.68 -33.99 10.94
N ALA A 510 17.35 -35.14 10.92
CA ALA A 510 17.80 -35.81 12.14
C ALA A 510 18.72 -34.90 12.99
N ALA A 511 19.71 -34.24 12.37
CA ALA A 511 20.63 -33.36 13.08
C ALA A 511 19.92 -32.16 13.69
N ILE A 512 18.95 -31.58 12.99
CA ILE A 512 18.13 -30.44 13.47
C ILE A 512 17.27 -30.91 14.65
N ALA A 513 16.54 -32.03 14.53
CA ALA A 513 15.71 -32.56 15.60
C ALA A 513 16.52 -32.82 16.88
N LEU A 514 17.69 -33.45 16.76
CA LEU A 514 18.62 -33.68 17.88
C LEU A 514 19.13 -32.38 18.51
N ALA A 515 19.53 -31.40 17.68
CA ALA A 515 19.99 -30.10 18.17
C ALA A 515 18.89 -29.37 18.95
N ILE A 516 17.62 -29.45 18.51
CA ILE A 516 16.49 -28.87 19.22
C ILE A 516 16.25 -29.57 20.56
N ILE A 517 16.30 -30.92 20.63
CA ILE A 517 16.16 -31.68 21.87
C ILE A 517 17.26 -31.28 22.88
N ASP A 518 18.51 -31.27 22.44
CA ASP A 518 19.63 -30.88 23.30
C ASP A 518 19.52 -29.43 23.77
N LEU A 519 19.15 -28.50 22.88
CA LEU A 519 18.95 -27.10 23.21
C LEU A 519 17.87 -26.92 24.28
N ALA A 520 16.71 -27.54 24.11
CA ALA A 520 15.59 -27.41 25.02
C ALA A 520 15.96 -27.96 26.43
N HIS A 521 16.58 -29.10 26.51
CA HIS A 521 17.02 -29.67 27.78
C HIS A 521 18.08 -28.83 28.49
N ASN A 522 19.03 -28.27 27.73
CA ASN A 522 20.02 -27.32 28.30
C ASN A 522 19.38 -26.02 28.84
N LEU A 523 18.19 -25.66 28.33
CA LEU A 523 17.39 -24.55 28.81
C LEU A 523 16.35 -24.97 29.87
N SER A 524 16.34 -26.26 30.28
CA SER A 524 15.36 -26.84 31.22
C SER A 524 13.91 -26.76 30.70
N LEU A 525 13.72 -26.90 29.39
CA LEU A 525 12.44 -26.93 28.71
C LEU A 525 12.08 -28.38 28.35
N GLN A 526 10.78 -28.68 28.26
CA GLN A 526 10.27 -29.93 27.72
C GLN A 526 10.23 -29.90 26.20
N VAL A 527 10.31 -31.10 25.57
CA VAL A 527 10.28 -31.24 24.12
C VAL A 527 9.13 -32.12 23.68
N ILE A 528 8.35 -31.63 22.73
CA ILE A 528 7.31 -32.37 22.02
C ILE A 528 7.75 -32.55 20.57
N ALA A 529 7.73 -33.76 20.05
CA ALA A 529 7.92 -34.03 18.63
C ALA A 529 6.55 -34.16 17.94
N GLU A 530 6.33 -33.37 16.91
CA GLU A 530 5.07 -33.36 16.18
C GLU A 530 5.10 -34.23 14.92
N GLY A 531 3.91 -34.62 14.45
CA GLY A 531 3.77 -35.35 13.20
C GLY A 531 4.37 -36.76 13.23
N VAL A 532 4.43 -37.39 14.37
CA VAL A 532 4.93 -38.78 14.53
C VAL A 532 3.95 -39.75 13.90
N GLU A 533 4.39 -40.51 12.90
CA GLU A 533 3.55 -41.40 12.10
C GLU A 533 3.99 -42.86 12.16
N THR A 534 5.22 -43.18 12.62
CA THR A 534 5.75 -44.54 12.62
C THR A 534 6.37 -44.98 13.98
N ALA A 535 6.42 -46.28 14.22
CA ALA A 535 7.03 -46.82 15.42
C ALA A 535 8.56 -46.58 15.45
N GLU A 536 9.20 -46.58 14.30
CA GLU A 536 10.63 -46.32 14.17
C GLU A 536 10.97 -44.87 14.55
N GLN A 537 10.13 -43.88 14.18
CA GLN A 537 10.28 -42.49 14.64
C GLN A 537 10.19 -42.43 16.18
N ILE A 538 9.25 -43.12 16.79
CA ILE A 538 9.13 -43.18 18.27
C ILE A 538 10.40 -43.76 18.90
N GLN A 539 10.94 -44.85 18.36
CA GLN A 539 12.18 -45.45 18.88
C GLN A 539 13.35 -44.47 18.77
N PHE A 540 13.48 -43.77 17.64
CA PHE A 540 14.49 -42.74 17.44
C PHE A 540 14.36 -41.61 18.48
N LEU A 541 13.19 -41.01 18.62
CA LEU A 541 12.91 -39.94 19.56
C LEU A 541 13.16 -40.33 21.00
N LYS A 542 12.71 -41.52 21.39
CA LYS A 542 12.93 -42.10 22.74
C LYS A 542 14.40 -42.36 23.03
N ALA A 543 15.16 -42.87 22.05
CA ALA A 543 16.59 -43.12 22.20
C ALA A 543 17.41 -41.84 22.39
N HIS A 544 16.91 -40.69 21.89
CA HIS A 544 17.56 -39.39 21.99
C HIS A 544 16.93 -38.47 23.04
N GLY A 545 16.06 -39.02 23.91
CA GLY A 545 15.57 -38.34 25.10
C GLY A 545 14.44 -37.33 24.86
N CYS A 546 13.73 -37.38 23.72
CA CYS A 546 12.53 -36.59 23.55
C CYS A 546 11.49 -36.92 24.62
N ASP A 547 10.83 -35.95 25.22
CA ASP A 547 9.94 -36.11 26.36
C ASP A 547 8.54 -36.58 25.93
N GLN A 548 7.99 -35.98 24.91
CA GLN A 548 6.59 -36.12 24.51
C GLN A 548 6.46 -36.22 23.00
N ILE A 549 5.37 -36.83 22.54
CA ILE A 549 5.04 -36.92 21.12
C ILE A 549 3.58 -36.58 20.86
N GLN A 550 3.36 -36.09 19.63
CA GLN A 550 2.06 -35.90 19.04
C GLN A 550 2.08 -36.38 17.58
N GLY A 551 1.08 -37.13 17.16
CA GLY A 551 1.04 -37.58 15.78
C GLY A 551 0.02 -38.67 15.49
N TYR A 552 -0.15 -38.97 14.22
CA TYR A 552 -1.16 -39.89 13.72
C TYR A 552 -0.86 -41.35 14.06
N PHE A 553 0.37 -41.66 14.46
CA PHE A 553 0.68 -42.97 14.99
C PHE A 553 -0.17 -43.30 16.23
N PHE A 554 -0.31 -42.38 17.16
CA PHE A 554 -1.12 -42.59 18.35
C PHE A 554 -2.60 -42.29 18.08
N SER A 555 -2.89 -41.09 17.55
CA SER A 555 -4.25 -40.69 17.20
C SER A 555 -4.26 -39.42 16.30
N PRO A 556 -5.14 -39.36 15.31
CA PRO A 556 -5.50 -38.08 14.72
C PRO A 556 -6.28 -37.21 15.73
N PRO A 557 -6.52 -35.92 15.45
CA PRO A 557 -7.44 -35.09 16.22
C PRO A 557 -8.85 -35.70 16.28
N LEU A 558 -9.36 -35.88 17.49
CA LEU A 558 -10.65 -36.53 17.76
C LEU A 558 -11.73 -35.50 18.15
N PRO A 559 -12.99 -35.73 17.78
CA PRO A 559 -14.11 -35.05 18.39
C PRO A 559 -14.16 -35.25 19.91
N THR A 560 -14.76 -34.32 20.63
CA THR A 560 -14.85 -34.34 22.12
C THR A 560 -15.25 -35.68 22.71
N ASN A 561 -16.32 -36.30 22.19
CA ASN A 561 -16.86 -37.57 22.67
C ASN A 561 -15.91 -38.76 22.46
N GLU A 562 -15.15 -38.74 21.35
CA GLU A 562 -14.19 -39.81 21.05
C GLU A 562 -12.92 -39.65 21.90
N PHE A 563 -12.45 -38.42 22.11
CA PHE A 563 -11.33 -38.15 23.00
C PHE A 563 -11.68 -38.48 24.46
N GLU A 564 -12.87 -38.11 24.93
CA GLU A 564 -13.37 -38.48 26.26
C GLU A 564 -13.36 -40.01 26.47
N LYS A 565 -13.88 -40.77 25.51
CA LYS A 565 -13.85 -42.21 25.53
C LYS A 565 -12.41 -42.75 25.60
N MET A 566 -11.49 -42.19 24.83
CA MET A 566 -10.08 -42.58 24.85
C MET A 566 -9.45 -42.41 26.25
N LEU A 567 -9.77 -41.28 26.93
CA LEU A 567 -9.28 -40.99 28.28
C LEU A 567 -9.84 -41.98 29.29
N ILE A 568 -11.13 -42.32 29.20
CA ILE A 568 -11.80 -43.29 30.08
C ILE A 568 -11.24 -44.71 29.86
N ASP A 569 -11.04 -45.11 28.60
CA ASP A 569 -10.49 -46.43 28.25
C ASP A 569 -9.00 -46.56 28.60
N GLY A 570 -8.32 -45.46 28.93
CA GLY A 570 -6.92 -45.45 29.37
C GLY A 570 -5.95 -45.89 28.26
N LYS A 571 -6.19 -45.48 26.99
CA LYS A 571 -5.32 -45.85 25.88
C LYS A 571 -3.89 -45.36 26.14
N CYS A 572 -2.92 -46.24 25.99
CA CYS A 572 -1.48 -45.99 26.12
C CYS A 572 -0.75 -46.31 24.81
N LEU A 573 0.48 -45.78 24.67
CA LEU A 573 1.39 -46.01 23.54
C LEU A 573 1.82 -47.47 23.47
#